data_e441d05b901ebd7d76f398287e4e1efd
#
_entry.id   e441d05b901ebd7d76f398287e4e1efd
#
_cell.length_a   1.000
_cell.length_b   1.000
_cell.length_c   1.000
_cell.angle_alpha   90.00
_cell.angle_beta   90.00
_cell.angle_gamma   90.00
#
_symmetry.space_group_name_H-M   'P 1'
#
loop_
_entity.id
_entity.type
_entity.pdbx_description
1 polymer ?
#
loop_
_entity_poly.entity_id
_entity_poly.type
_entity_poly.pdbx_seq_one_letter_code
_entity_poly.pdbx_strand_id
1 'polypeptide(L)'
;MFEFSSILEFLEENPNWINLIMFLLVFVESLIILGLFTPATLIIPGIGALAASINISPVVIVFWASLGMILGDTVSFFIGKLVGNKVEDWIPEKYHHYIFQARKFMKKRGMLSVALGRFAGPLRCTVPFIAGSLGMKSKYFFPIEVLASPAWASLYVLTGYFLGVVFVEYFTYVLIAIIIIASVYTVYKDPLKSRN
;
A
#
# COMPACT_ATOMS: atom_id res chain seq x y z
N MET A 1 4.78 21.10 -23.73
CA MET A 1 5.36 19.86 -23.18
C MET A 1 5.90 20.26 -21.83
N PHE A 2 5.33 19.76 -20.72
CA PHE A 2 5.90 20.02 -19.39
C PHE A 2 7.21 19.27 -19.33
N GLU A 3 8.32 19.99 -19.24
CA GLU A 3 9.64 19.40 -19.12
C GLU A 3 9.76 18.83 -17.70
N PHE A 4 10.31 17.63 -17.58
CA PHE A 4 10.53 16.97 -16.28
C PHE A 4 11.38 17.84 -15.35
N SER A 5 12.32 18.61 -15.93
CA SER A 5 13.13 19.60 -15.24
C SER A 5 12.30 20.68 -14.53
N SER A 6 11.27 21.23 -15.20
CA SER A 6 10.40 22.27 -14.62
C SER A 6 9.57 21.73 -13.45
N ILE A 7 9.21 20.44 -13.48
CA ILE A 7 8.50 19.78 -12.36
C ILE A 7 9.45 19.61 -11.18
N LEU A 8 10.69 19.19 -11.40
CA LEU A 8 11.70 19.07 -10.35
C LEU A 8 11.98 20.41 -9.70
N GLU A 9 12.23 21.46 -10.50
CA GLU A 9 12.47 22.83 -10.03
C GLU A 9 11.30 23.34 -9.16
N PHE A 10 10.06 23.14 -9.62
CA PHE A 10 8.87 23.48 -8.84
C PHE A 10 8.80 22.72 -7.50
N LEU A 11 9.17 21.44 -7.48
CA LEU A 11 9.16 20.62 -6.27
C LEU A 11 10.30 20.98 -5.31
N GLU A 12 11.46 21.38 -5.83
CA GLU A 12 12.59 21.91 -5.04
C GLU A 12 12.21 23.21 -4.34
N GLU A 13 11.51 24.11 -5.05
CA GLU A 13 11.00 25.36 -4.47
C GLU A 13 9.84 25.13 -3.49
N ASN A 14 9.08 24.04 -3.68
CA ASN A 14 7.87 23.74 -2.92
C ASN A 14 7.85 22.31 -2.32
N PRO A 15 8.79 21.96 -1.43
CA PRO A 15 8.94 20.58 -0.93
C PRO A 15 7.70 20.05 -0.18
N ASN A 16 6.84 20.92 0.29
CA ASN A 16 5.59 20.54 0.96
C ASN A 16 4.63 19.78 0.04
N TRP A 17 4.71 19.97 -1.28
CA TRP A 17 3.89 19.20 -2.23
C TRP A 17 4.25 17.72 -2.23
N ILE A 18 5.54 17.37 -2.13
CA ILE A 18 5.96 15.96 -2.04
C ILE A 18 5.40 15.32 -0.77
N ASN A 19 5.46 16.05 0.35
CA ASN A 19 4.91 15.60 1.61
C ASN A 19 3.39 15.34 1.49
N LEU A 20 2.66 16.28 0.91
CA LEU A 20 1.22 16.16 0.69
C LEU A 20 0.87 15.00 -0.27
N ILE A 21 1.61 14.86 -1.37
CA ILE A 21 1.42 13.76 -2.32
C ILE A 21 1.67 12.42 -1.64
N MET A 22 2.75 12.28 -0.88
CA MET A 22 3.05 11.07 -0.11
C MET A 22 1.91 10.75 0.86
N PHE A 23 1.45 11.73 1.63
CA PHE A 23 0.32 11.58 2.55
C PHE A 23 -0.94 11.10 1.83
N LEU A 24 -1.36 11.82 0.77
CA LEU A 24 -2.59 11.50 0.04
C LEU A 24 -2.52 10.13 -0.64
N LEU A 25 -1.38 9.81 -1.25
CA LEU A 25 -1.18 8.52 -1.90
C LEU A 25 -1.35 7.36 -0.91
N VAL A 26 -0.66 7.44 0.23
CA VAL A 26 -0.71 6.39 1.26
C VAL A 26 -2.08 6.35 1.94
N PHE A 27 -2.71 7.51 2.16
CA PHE A 27 -4.07 7.60 2.71
C PHE A 27 -5.07 6.90 1.80
N VAL A 28 -5.08 7.22 0.51
CA VAL A 28 -5.98 6.62 -0.48
C VAL A 28 -5.77 5.11 -0.61
N GLU A 29 -4.49 4.67 -0.64
CA GLU A 29 -4.15 3.25 -0.69
C GLU A 29 -4.57 2.49 0.57
N SER A 30 -4.65 3.15 1.72
CA SER A 30 -5.08 2.54 2.98
C SER A 30 -6.60 2.43 3.12
N LEU A 31 -7.36 3.09 2.24
CA LEU A 31 -8.81 2.93 2.18
C LEU A 31 -9.17 1.58 1.55
N ILE A 32 -10.04 0.81 2.22
CA ILE A 32 -10.42 -0.56 1.81
C ILE A 32 -10.82 -0.70 0.33
N ILE A 33 -11.60 0.25 -0.19
CA ILE A 33 -12.11 0.17 -1.57
C ILE A 33 -11.02 0.56 -2.56
N LEU A 34 -10.35 1.69 -2.33
CA LEU A 34 -9.38 2.25 -3.26
C LEU A 34 -8.05 1.48 -3.22
N GLY A 35 -7.62 1.02 -2.05
CA GLY A 35 -6.38 0.26 -1.88
C GLY A 35 -6.37 -1.10 -2.59
N LEU A 36 -7.53 -1.69 -2.88
CA LEU A 36 -7.62 -2.91 -3.68
C LEU A 36 -7.29 -2.68 -5.17
N PHE A 37 -7.40 -1.45 -5.65
CA PHE A 37 -7.21 -1.09 -7.05
C PHE A 37 -5.91 -0.32 -7.32
N THR A 38 -5.30 0.27 -6.28
CA THR A 38 -4.12 1.12 -6.42
C THR A 38 -2.84 0.35 -6.11
N PRO A 39 -1.88 0.25 -7.06
CA PRO A 39 -0.56 -0.33 -6.80
C PRO A 39 0.40 0.72 -6.20
N ALA A 40 -0.09 1.60 -5.30
CA ALA A 40 0.70 2.72 -4.77
C ALA A 40 1.95 2.26 -4.01
N THR A 41 1.94 1.04 -3.46
CA THR A 41 3.13 0.41 -2.85
C THR A 41 4.35 0.41 -3.78
N LEU A 42 4.13 0.37 -5.11
CA LEU A 42 5.20 0.47 -6.10
C LEU A 42 5.67 1.91 -6.34
N ILE A 43 4.80 2.90 -6.10
CA ILE A 43 5.07 4.32 -6.32
C ILE A 43 5.79 4.94 -5.11
N ILE A 44 5.51 4.47 -3.91
CA ILE A 44 6.05 5.00 -2.65
C ILE A 44 7.60 5.05 -2.65
N PRO A 45 8.33 3.98 -3.04
CA PRO A 45 9.79 4.06 -3.16
C PRO A 45 10.26 5.11 -4.17
N GLY A 46 9.53 5.29 -5.29
CA GLY A 46 9.81 6.34 -6.28
C GLY A 46 9.71 7.75 -5.69
N ILE A 47 8.67 8.02 -4.88
CA ILE A 47 8.54 9.30 -4.17
C ILE A 47 9.65 9.44 -3.10
N GLY A 48 10.06 8.35 -2.45
CA GLY A 48 11.21 8.33 -1.55
C GLY A 48 12.51 8.74 -2.25
N ALA A 49 12.75 8.20 -3.45
CA ALA A 49 13.91 8.57 -4.27
C ALA A 49 13.86 10.04 -4.71
N LEU A 50 12.68 10.53 -5.12
CA LEU A 50 12.47 11.93 -5.47
C LEU A 50 12.73 12.86 -4.27
N ALA A 51 12.25 12.49 -3.09
CA ALA A 51 12.51 13.24 -1.86
C ALA A 51 14.02 13.32 -1.54
N ALA A 52 14.76 12.24 -1.81
CA ALA A 52 16.22 12.22 -1.65
C ALA A 52 16.91 13.16 -2.63
N SER A 53 16.47 13.23 -3.90
CA SER A 53 17.09 14.08 -4.94
C SER A 53 16.97 15.57 -4.62
N ILE A 54 15.92 15.98 -3.92
CA ILE A 54 15.70 17.38 -3.49
C ILE A 54 15.99 17.60 -2.00
N ASN A 55 16.77 16.73 -1.37
CA ASN A 55 17.26 16.83 0.00
C ASN A 55 16.18 16.99 1.09
N ILE A 56 14.97 16.43 0.89
CA ILE A 56 13.97 16.35 1.96
C ILE A 56 14.42 15.31 2.97
N SER A 57 14.31 15.64 4.27
CA SER A 57 14.66 14.70 5.34
C SER A 57 13.83 13.40 5.24
N PRO A 58 14.47 12.22 5.30
CA PRO A 58 13.77 10.94 5.25
C PRO A 58 12.77 10.78 6.39
N VAL A 59 13.05 11.38 7.55
CA VAL A 59 12.14 11.35 8.71
C VAL A 59 10.83 12.08 8.39
N VAL A 60 10.90 13.20 7.68
CA VAL A 60 9.71 13.99 7.29
C VAL A 60 8.82 13.18 6.34
N ILE A 61 9.40 12.57 5.31
CA ILE A 61 8.64 11.76 4.36
C ILE A 61 8.02 10.53 5.03
N VAL A 62 8.77 9.84 5.88
CA VAL A 62 8.26 8.70 6.66
C VAL A 62 7.12 9.12 7.58
N PHE A 63 7.23 10.30 8.21
CA PHE A 63 6.17 10.86 9.06
C PHE A 63 4.87 11.08 8.27
N TRP A 64 4.94 11.74 7.11
CA TRP A 64 3.76 12.00 6.27
C TRP A 64 3.15 10.72 5.71
N ALA A 65 3.97 9.75 5.28
CA ALA A 65 3.52 8.44 4.87
C ALA A 65 2.80 7.69 6.01
N SER A 66 3.39 7.72 7.21
CA SER A 66 2.81 7.09 8.41
C SER A 66 1.48 7.72 8.79
N LEU A 67 1.40 9.06 8.74
CA LEU A 67 0.17 9.80 9.05
C LEU A 67 -0.94 9.46 8.06
N GLY A 68 -0.63 9.42 6.76
CA GLY A 68 -1.58 9.01 5.73
C GLY A 68 -2.12 7.60 5.98
N MET A 69 -1.24 6.66 6.32
CA MET A 69 -1.61 5.29 6.65
C MET A 69 -2.50 5.20 7.89
N ILE A 70 -2.10 5.82 9.00
CA ILE A 70 -2.86 5.80 10.25
C ILE A 70 -4.27 6.33 10.02
N LEU A 71 -4.42 7.43 9.30
CA LEU A 71 -5.73 8.02 9.03
C LEU A 71 -6.56 7.16 8.08
N GLY A 72 -5.99 6.65 6.99
CA GLY A 72 -6.70 5.80 6.04
C GLY A 72 -7.15 4.48 6.66
N ASP A 73 -6.28 3.81 7.42
CA ASP A 73 -6.61 2.59 8.14
C ASP A 73 -7.63 2.83 9.25
N THR A 74 -7.58 3.99 9.91
CA THR A 74 -8.59 4.41 10.89
C THR A 74 -9.97 4.55 10.25
N VAL A 75 -10.06 5.21 9.11
CA VAL A 75 -11.31 5.34 8.34
C VAL A 75 -11.82 3.96 7.95
N SER A 76 -10.96 3.10 7.39
CA SER A 76 -11.31 1.73 6.99
C SER A 76 -11.78 0.89 8.19
N PHE A 77 -11.15 1.03 9.36
CA PHE A 77 -11.54 0.36 10.59
C PHE A 77 -12.94 0.78 11.06
N PHE A 78 -13.24 2.09 11.06
CA PHE A 78 -14.55 2.57 11.46
C PHE A 78 -15.65 2.21 10.46
N ILE A 79 -15.36 2.26 9.15
CA ILE A 79 -16.28 1.74 8.13
C ILE A 79 -16.56 0.25 8.41
N GLY A 80 -15.54 -0.55 8.69
CA GLY A 80 -15.71 -1.95 9.08
C GLY A 80 -16.61 -2.14 10.29
N LYS A 81 -16.46 -1.28 11.31
CA LYS A 81 -17.35 -1.30 12.49
C LYS A 81 -18.81 -1.01 12.16
N LEU A 82 -19.05 -0.08 11.24
CA LEU A 82 -20.42 0.28 10.83
C LEU A 82 -21.06 -0.82 9.99
N VAL A 83 -20.30 -1.42 9.09
CA VAL A 83 -20.79 -2.51 8.21
C VAL A 83 -20.99 -3.81 8.96
N GLY A 84 -20.15 -4.09 9.96
CA GLY A 84 -20.24 -5.31 10.80
C GLY A 84 -20.17 -6.59 9.98
N ASN A 85 -21.12 -7.51 10.17
CA ASN A 85 -21.14 -8.81 9.49
C ASN A 85 -21.57 -8.73 8.01
N LYS A 86 -22.10 -7.61 7.55
CA LYS A 86 -22.53 -7.40 6.14
C LYS A 86 -21.38 -7.01 5.20
N VAL A 87 -20.16 -7.35 5.56
CA VAL A 87 -18.96 -7.01 4.78
C VAL A 87 -19.02 -7.50 3.34
N GLU A 88 -19.58 -8.68 3.13
CA GLU A 88 -19.67 -9.32 1.82
C GLU A 88 -20.61 -8.57 0.86
N ASP A 89 -21.64 -7.89 1.40
CA ASP A 89 -22.59 -7.11 0.61
C ASP A 89 -21.95 -5.82 0.02
N TRP A 90 -20.83 -5.37 0.61
CA TRP A 90 -20.16 -4.11 0.26
C TRP A 90 -18.97 -4.27 -0.69
N ILE A 91 -18.47 -5.48 -0.84
CA ILE A 91 -17.26 -5.76 -1.60
C ILE A 91 -17.58 -6.69 -2.77
N PRO A 92 -17.09 -6.39 -3.99
CA PRO A 92 -17.30 -7.25 -5.15
C PRO A 92 -16.86 -8.71 -4.91
N GLU A 93 -17.64 -9.67 -5.39
CA GLU A 93 -17.42 -11.12 -5.17
C GLU A 93 -15.98 -11.59 -5.44
N LYS A 94 -15.35 -11.05 -6.48
CA LYS A 94 -13.97 -11.38 -6.84
C LYS A 94 -12.96 -11.15 -5.71
N TYR A 95 -13.30 -10.32 -4.70
CA TYR A 95 -12.45 -10.00 -3.56
C TYR A 95 -12.88 -10.71 -2.26
N HIS A 96 -13.98 -11.49 -2.26
CA HIS A 96 -14.48 -12.19 -1.07
C HIS A 96 -13.44 -13.15 -0.48
N HIS A 97 -12.60 -13.76 -1.32
CA HIS A 97 -11.54 -14.64 -0.84
C HIS A 97 -10.51 -13.92 0.03
N TYR A 98 -10.20 -12.64 -0.24
CA TYR A 98 -9.31 -11.82 0.61
C TYR A 98 -9.95 -11.53 1.96
N ILE A 99 -11.25 -11.26 1.99
CA ILE A 99 -12.02 -11.07 3.24
C ILE A 99 -11.98 -12.35 4.07
N PHE A 100 -12.24 -13.49 3.44
CA PHE A 100 -12.20 -14.79 4.11
C PHE A 100 -10.81 -15.09 4.68
N GLN A 101 -9.76 -14.85 3.91
CA GLN A 101 -8.38 -15.02 4.37
C GLN A 101 -8.06 -14.07 5.54
N ALA A 102 -8.44 -12.79 5.46
CA ALA A 102 -8.24 -11.82 6.52
C ALA A 102 -8.99 -12.23 7.81
N ARG A 103 -10.25 -12.67 7.71
CA ARG A 103 -11.02 -13.20 8.85
C ARG A 103 -10.34 -14.41 9.48
N LYS A 104 -9.90 -15.38 8.66
CA LYS A 104 -9.20 -16.58 9.14
C LYS A 104 -7.89 -16.21 9.84
N PHE A 105 -7.14 -15.28 9.27
CA PHE A 105 -5.88 -14.78 9.81
C PHE A 105 -6.09 -14.07 11.15
N MET A 106 -7.12 -13.20 11.25
CA MET A 106 -7.46 -12.51 12.48
C MET A 106 -7.95 -13.45 13.58
N LYS A 107 -8.78 -14.46 13.27
CA LYS A 107 -9.20 -15.48 14.24
C LYS A 107 -8.01 -16.27 14.79
N LYS A 108 -6.97 -16.53 13.97
CA LYS A 108 -5.78 -17.30 14.36
C LYS A 108 -4.75 -16.48 15.15
N ARG A 109 -4.53 -15.21 14.79
CA ARG A 109 -3.43 -14.38 15.29
C ARG A 109 -3.88 -13.20 16.16
N GLY A 110 -5.18 -12.94 16.23
CA GLY A 110 -5.72 -11.84 17.06
C GLY A 110 -5.12 -10.47 16.69
N MET A 111 -4.67 -9.73 17.69
CA MET A 111 -4.09 -8.39 17.49
C MET A 111 -2.85 -8.37 16.59
N LEU A 112 -2.02 -9.43 16.61
CA LEU A 112 -0.85 -9.55 15.73
C LEU A 112 -1.23 -9.56 14.25
N SER A 113 -2.47 -9.91 13.92
CA SER A 113 -2.97 -9.91 12.54
C SER A 113 -2.98 -8.51 11.93
N VAL A 114 -3.24 -7.49 12.73
CA VAL A 114 -3.23 -6.10 12.27
C VAL A 114 -1.81 -5.68 11.90
N ALA A 115 -0.83 -5.98 12.76
CA ALA A 115 0.57 -5.65 12.49
C ALA A 115 1.13 -6.45 11.31
N LEU A 116 0.95 -7.80 11.31
CA LEU A 116 1.50 -8.69 10.28
C LEU A 116 0.77 -8.57 8.94
N GLY A 117 -0.53 -8.26 8.97
CA GLY A 117 -1.36 -8.10 7.78
C GLY A 117 -0.89 -6.99 6.85
N ARG A 118 -0.17 -5.99 7.37
CA ARG A 118 0.44 -4.91 6.56
C ARG A 118 1.49 -5.40 5.57
N PHE A 119 2.15 -6.50 5.90
CA PHE A 119 3.18 -7.12 5.06
C PHE A 119 2.62 -8.23 4.16
N ALA A 120 1.32 -8.49 4.23
CA ALA A 120 0.66 -9.57 3.49
C ALA A 120 0.14 -9.13 2.10
N GLY A 121 0.81 -8.18 1.44
CA GLY A 121 0.46 -7.73 0.09
C GLY A 121 -0.99 -7.20 -0.01
N PRO A 122 -1.85 -7.79 -0.87
CA PRO A 122 -3.20 -7.27 -1.11
C PRO A 122 -4.14 -7.36 0.12
N LEU A 123 -3.76 -8.11 1.16
CA LEU A 123 -4.53 -8.17 2.41
C LEU A 123 -4.34 -6.92 3.28
N ARG A 124 -3.34 -6.08 3.00
CA ARG A 124 -2.99 -4.93 3.82
C ARG A 124 -4.17 -3.99 4.08
N CYS A 125 -4.84 -3.53 3.03
CA CYS A 125 -5.97 -2.59 3.14
C CYS A 125 -7.25 -3.24 3.68
N THR A 126 -7.37 -4.58 3.61
CA THR A 126 -8.55 -5.29 4.12
C THR A 126 -8.48 -5.56 5.62
N VAL A 127 -7.29 -5.65 6.22
CA VAL A 127 -7.11 -6.03 7.62
C VAL A 127 -7.72 -5.02 8.60
N PRO A 128 -7.50 -3.68 8.48
CA PRO A 128 -8.15 -2.70 9.35
C PRO A 128 -9.68 -2.77 9.29
N PHE A 129 -10.22 -2.89 8.09
CA PHE A 129 -11.66 -3.01 7.86
C PHE A 129 -12.24 -4.29 8.49
N ILE A 130 -11.59 -5.44 8.29
CA ILE A 130 -12.02 -6.70 8.91
C ILE A 130 -11.86 -6.66 10.45
N ALA A 131 -10.82 -5.99 10.96
CA ALA A 131 -10.66 -5.77 12.39
C ALA A 131 -11.87 -5.01 12.97
N GLY A 132 -12.29 -3.95 12.28
CA GLY A 132 -13.49 -3.19 12.61
C GLY A 132 -14.76 -4.05 12.56
N SER A 133 -14.97 -4.78 11.46
CA SER A 133 -16.18 -5.60 11.25
C SER A 133 -16.32 -6.75 12.24
N LEU A 134 -15.22 -7.30 12.73
CA LEU A 134 -15.20 -8.30 13.79
C LEU A 134 -15.34 -7.72 15.20
N GLY A 135 -15.59 -6.41 15.33
CA GLY A 135 -15.82 -5.74 16.60
C GLY A 135 -14.56 -5.56 17.46
N MET A 136 -13.36 -5.52 16.87
CA MET A 136 -12.14 -5.21 17.60
C MET A 136 -12.29 -3.88 18.34
N LYS A 137 -11.90 -3.84 19.63
CA LYS A 137 -11.93 -2.60 20.40
C LYS A 137 -10.85 -1.66 19.92
N SER A 138 -11.20 -0.39 19.73
CA SER A 138 -10.28 0.66 19.24
C SER A 138 -9.01 0.77 20.09
N LYS A 139 -9.09 0.56 21.40
CA LYS A 139 -7.95 0.57 22.32
C LYS A 139 -6.88 -0.49 22.03
N TYR A 140 -7.22 -1.53 21.27
CA TYR A 140 -6.26 -2.55 20.81
C TYR A 140 -5.77 -2.28 19.39
N PHE A 141 -6.60 -1.66 18.56
CA PHE A 141 -6.27 -1.32 17.20
C PHE A 141 -5.25 -0.17 17.12
N PHE A 142 -5.54 0.96 17.77
CA PHE A 142 -4.71 2.17 17.64
C PHE A 142 -3.25 2.03 18.09
N PRO A 143 -2.91 1.39 19.22
CA PRO A 143 -1.50 1.23 19.59
C PRO A 143 -0.69 0.45 18.54
N ILE A 144 -1.30 -0.60 17.97
CA ILE A 144 -0.67 -1.39 16.92
C ILE A 144 -0.50 -0.54 15.66
N GLU A 145 -1.53 0.24 15.33
CA GLU A 145 -1.56 1.14 14.19
C GLU A 145 -0.41 2.15 14.23
N VAL A 146 -0.29 2.85 15.36
CA VAL A 146 0.72 3.89 15.57
C VAL A 146 2.15 3.32 15.53
N LEU A 147 2.35 2.08 15.96
CA LEU A 147 3.67 1.42 15.93
C LEU A 147 3.99 0.78 14.57
N ALA A 148 3.02 0.13 13.96
CA ALA A 148 3.25 -0.63 12.74
C ALA A 148 3.28 0.25 11.47
N SER A 149 2.58 1.40 11.45
CA SER A 149 2.58 2.30 10.30
C SER A 149 3.94 2.92 10.03
N PRO A 150 4.65 3.50 11.03
CA PRO A 150 6.01 4.01 10.80
C PRO A 150 7.00 2.92 10.40
N ALA A 151 6.88 1.71 10.94
CA ALA A 151 7.74 0.59 10.57
C ALA A 151 7.56 0.21 9.10
N TRP A 152 6.31 0.12 8.64
CA TRP A 152 5.99 -0.15 7.25
C TRP A 152 6.43 1.01 6.34
N ALA A 153 6.09 2.26 6.69
CA ALA A 153 6.47 3.43 5.91
C ALA A 153 7.99 3.55 5.79
N SER A 154 8.72 3.31 6.88
CA SER A 154 10.19 3.31 6.86
C SER A 154 10.72 2.27 5.86
N LEU A 155 10.18 1.05 5.86
CA LEU A 155 10.65 0.00 4.96
C LEU A 155 10.56 0.43 3.49
N TYR A 156 9.43 0.97 3.05
CA TYR A 156 9.21 1.32 1.65
C TYR A 156 9.84 2.66 1.27
N VAL A 157 9.66 3.69 2.10
CA VAL A 157 10.18 5.03 1.83
C VAL A 157 11.71 5.04 1.86
N LEU A 158 12.34 4.45 2.90
CA LEU A 158 13.80 4.46 3.02
C LEU A 158 14.46 3.56 1.98
N THR A 159 13.80 2.49 1.55
CA THR A 159 14.28 1.69 0.42
C THR A 159 14.39 2.56 -0.83
N GLY A 160 13.37 3.34 -1.16
CA GLY A 160 13.41 4.29 -2.27
C GLY A 160 14.41 5.44 -2.05
N TYR A 161 14.43 5.99 -0.84
CA TYR A 161 15.28 7.13 -0.48
C TYR A 161 16.79 6.82 -0.61
N PHE A 162 17.22 5.68 -0.11
CA PHE A 162 18.65 5.31 -0.10
C PHE A 162 19.07 4.46 -1.31
N LEU A 163 18.15 3.71 -1.90
CA LEU A 163 18.42 2.81 -3.02
C LEU A 163 17.78 3.30 -4.33
N GLY A 164 17.25 4.53 -4.36
CA GLY A 164 16.37 5.01 -5.42
C GLY A 164 16.96 4.89 -6.83
N VAL A 165 18.23 5.22 -7.01
CA VAL A 165 18.91 5.10 -8.33
C VAL A 165 19.01 3.60 -8.70
N VAL A 166 19.46 2.78 -7.76
CA VAL A 166 19.60 1.33 -7.93
C VAL A 166 18.21 0.67 -8.07
N PHE A 167 17.23 1.13 -7.27
CA PHE A 167 15.87 0.59 -7.30
C PHE A 167 15.18 0.88 -8.64
N VAL A 168 15.27 2.07 -9.17
CA VAL A 168 14.66 2.43 -10.48
C VAL A 168 15.28 1.61 -11.61
N GLU A 169 16.59 1.42 -11.60
CA GLU A 169 17.30 0.63 -12.61
C GLU A 169 16.91 -0.85 -12.53
N TYR A 170 17.03 -1.47 -11.36
CA TYR A 170 16.69 -2.89 -11.19
C TYR A 170 15.18 -3.17 -11.21
N PHE A 171 14.34 -2.24 -10.77
CA PHE A 171 12.89 -2.39 -10.82
C PHE A 171 12.38 -2.53 -12.26
N THR A 172 12.97 -1.80 -13.19
CA THR A 172 12.64 -1.93 -14.62
C THR A 172 12.98 -3.33 -15.13
N TYR A 173 14.14 -3.87 -14.77
CA TYR A 173 14.52 -5.25 -15.14
C TYR A 173 13.64 -6.30 -14.47
N VAL A 174 13.28 -6.12 -13.20
CA VAL A 174 12.36 -7.03 -12.48
C VAL A 174 10.96 -7.00 -13.10
N LEU A 175 10.44 -5.83 -13.45
CA LEU A 175 9.16 -5.71 -14.16
C LEU A 175 9.19 -6.41 -15.51
N ILE A 176 10.24 -6.19 -16.29
CA ILE A 176 10.41 -6.85 -17.59
C ILE A 176 10.48 -8.38 -17.40
N ALA A 177 11.25 -8.86 -16.41
CA ALA A 177 11.34 -10.28 -16.11
C ALA A 177 9.98 -10.88 -15.70
N ILE A 178 9.20 -10.18 -14.86
CA ILE A 178 7.85 -10.62 -14.47
C ILE A 178 6.92 -10.68 -15.69
N ILE A 179 6.96 -9.68 -16.57
CA ILE A 179 6.14 -9.65 -17.80
C ILE A 179 6.54 -10.79 -18.72
N ILE A 180 7.84 -11.07 -18.89
CA ILE A 180 8.32 -12.18 -19.70
C ILE A 180 7.88 -13.52 -19.11
N ILE A 181 8.06 -13.72 -17.79
CA ILE A 181 7.65 -14.96 -17.10
C ILE A 181 6.14 -15.15 -17.21
N ALA A 182 5.34 -14.10 -16.98
CA ALA A 182 3.89 -14.16 -17.11
C ALA A 182 3.46 -14.46 -18.56
N SER A 183 4.14 -13.87 -19.56
CA SER A 183 3.87 -14.11 -20.96
C SER A 183 4.23 -15.56 -21.37
N VAL A 184 5.39 -16.05 -20.93
CA VAL A 184 5.81 -17.44 -21.15
C VAL A 184 4.86 -18.41 -20.45
N TYR A 185 4.44 -18.11 -19.22
CA TYR A 185 3.47 -18.94 -18.48
C TYR A 185 2.11 -19.02 -19.18
N THR A 186 1.60 -17.89 -19.67
CA THR A 186 0.32 -17.87 -20.42
C THR A 186 0.41 -18.64 -21.74
N VAL A 187 1.51 -18.50 -22.47
CA VAL A 187 1.74 -19.26 -23.72
C VAL A 187 1.90 -20.75 -23.44
N TYR A 188 2.56 -21.13 -22.33
CA TYR A 188 2.75 -22.55 -21.97
C TYR A 188 1.47 -23.18 -21.42
N LYS A 189 0.61 -22.42 -20.75
CA LYS A 189 -0.64 -22.91 -20.14
C LYS A 189 -1.77 -23.05 -21.16
N ASP A 190 -1.75 -22.32 -22.28
CA ASP A 190 -2.76 -22.39 -23.36
C ASP A 190 -2.17 -22.85 -24.71
N PRO A 191 -1.58 -24.07 -24.82
CA PRO A 191 -1.11 -24.59 -26.11
C PRO A 191 -2.26 -25.01 -27.05
N LEU A 192 -3.52 -24.97 -26.59
CA LEU A 192 -4.66 -25.52 -27.33
C LEU A 192 -5.59 -24.47 -27.96
N LYS A 193 -5.35 -23.17 -27.79
CA LYS A 193 -6.23 -22.14 -28.36
C LYS A 193 -5.77 -21.54 -29.68
N SER A 194 -4.63 -21.98 -30.23
CA SER A 194 -4.12 -21.54 -31.53
C SER A 194 -4.40 -22.52 -32.70
N ARG A 195 -5.27 -23.49 -32.49
CA ARG A 195 -5.70 -24.42 -33.53
C ARG A 195 -7.23 -24.52 -33.60
N ASN A 196 -7.89 -23.42 -33.94
CA ASN A 196 -9.20 -23.43 -34.63
C ASN A 196 -9.37 -22.10 -35.32
#